data_d22f65259c1d49296f5049023e5084b8
#
_entry.id   d22f65259c1d49296f5049023e5084b8
#
_cell.length_a   1.000
_cell.length_b   1.000
_cell.length_c   1.000
_cell.angle_alpha   90.00
_cell.angle_beta   90.00
_cell.angle_gamma   90.00
#
_symmetry.space_group_name_H-M   'P 1'
#
loop_
_entity.id
_entity.type
_entity.pdbx_description
1 polymer ?
#
loop_
_entity_poly.entity_id
_entity_poly.type
_entity_poly.pdbx_seq_one_letter_code
_entity_poly.pdbx_strand_id
1 'polypeptide(L)'
;MHTRFILIETSHAGNVGATARAMKVMGFDDLVLVKPRWSNVLRREETIQRASGALDVLNNARMVDSLDDALEGMTHLCATAMTPRDFGPPTVEPRRHFAALVEKGLHGEVQSDAQNKAQNKAENDPRALQQVHSQKGVAFMFGSERYGMRNEDVYRCHACIRIPTNPQFGSLNLASAVQVLAYEWRMALGGFTTSEQGAVETTPELADAQQIVGLLSHWQEALTAIDFLDPDSPKKLMPRINQLLNRAGLTQEEIHILRGIAKATLQAAAVKR
;
A
#
# COMPACT_ATOMS: atom_id res chain seq x y z
N MET A 1 7.27 13.58 -5.59
CA MET A 1 6.02 13.93 -6.30
C MET A 1 5.09 14.63 -5.31
N HIS A 2 4.72 15.89 -5.58
CA HIS A 2 3.84 16.65 -4.69
C HIS A 2 2.40 16.14 -4.77
N THR A 3 1.74 15.96 -3.64
CA THR A 3 0.38 15.38 -3.57
C THR A 3 -0.55 16.30 -2.82
N ARG A 4 -1.69 16.65 -3.44
CA ARG A 4 -2.71 17.52 -2.86
C ARG A 4 -4.06 16.81 -2.78
N PHE A 5 -4.73 16.97 -1.65
CA PHE A 5 -6.10 16.52 -1.46
C PHE A 5 -7.04 17.72 -1.45
N ILE A 6 -8.07 17.71 -2.29
CA ILE A 6 -8.98 18.85 -2.49
C ILE A 6 -10.40 18.40 -2.13
N LEU A 7 -11.00 19.04 -1.12
CA LEU A 7 -12.40 18.86 -0.78
C LEU A 7 -13.23 20.00 -1.34
N ILE A 8 -14.20 19.68 -2.19
CA ILE A 8 -15.04 20.66 -2.88
C ILE A 8 -16.40 20.72 -2.19
N GLU A 9 -16.78 21.91 -1.72
CA GLU A 9 -18.10 22.21 -1.11
C GLU A 9 -18.45 21.22 0.04
N THR A 10 -17.46 20.83 0.84
CA THR A 10 -17.70 19.92 1.97
C THR A 10 -18.70 20.52 2.96
N SER A 11 -19.66 19.71 3.37
CA SER A 11 -20.79 20.13 4.20
C SER A 11 -20.66 19.77 5.68
N HIS A 12 -19.76 18.82 6.04
CA HIS A 12 -19.59 18.31 7.40
C HIS A 12 -18.20 18.59 7.94
N ALA A 13 -18.13 19.34 9.03
CA ALA A 13 -16.89 19.70 9.70
C ALA A 13 -16.08 18.47 10.16
N GLY A 14 -16.77 17.45 10.65
CA GLY A 14 -16.14 16.20 11.08
C GLY A 14 -15.41 15.46 9.94
N ASN A 15 -15.90 15.56 8.70
CA ASN A 15 -15.23 14.96 7.55
C ASN A 15 -13.90 15.65 7.23
N VAL A 16 -13.81 16.98 7.43
CA VAL A 16 -12.56 17.73 7.25
C VAL A 16 -11.52 17.27 8.25
N GLY A 17 -11.86 17.15 9.53
CA GLY A 17 -10.96 16.65 10.56
C GLY A 17 -10.52 15.21 10.31
N ALA A 18 -11.47 14.33 9.99
CA ALA A 18 -11.17 12.94 9.69
C ALA A 18 -10.32 12.78 8.41
N THR A 19 -10.50 13.66 7.41
CA THR A 19 -9.63 13.72 6.22
C THR A 19 -8.20 14.11 6.59
N ALA A 20 -8.01 15.15 7.39
CA ALA A 20 -6.68 15.55 7.85
C ALA A 20 -5.96 14.39 8.56
N ARG A 21 -6.68 13.64 9.41
CA ARG A 21 -6.14 12.45 10.07
C ARG A 21 -5.78 11.35 9.06
N ALA A 22 -6.65 11.06 8.11
CA ALA A 22 -6.41 10.07 7.07
C ALA A 22 -5.16 10.39 6.23
N MET A 23 -5.00 11.67 5.85
CA MET A 23 -3.83 12.16 5.13
C MET A 23 -2.56 12.02 5.96
N LYS A 24 -2.56 12.47 7.21
CA LYS A 24 -1.38 12.42 8.09
C LYS A 24 -0.89 11.00 8.31
N VAL A 25 -1.79 10.04 8.55
CA VAL A 25 -1.44 8.62 8.71
C VAL A 25 -0.72 8.08 7.49
N MET A 26 -1.03 8.60 6.30
CA MET A 26 -0.38 8.21 5.04
C MET A 26 0.76 9.17 4.63
N GLY A 27 1.16 10.12 5.51
CA GLY A 27 2.29 11.02 5.29
C GLY A 27 2.02 12.08 4.23
N PHE A 28 0.79 12.59 4.16
CA PHE A 28 0.37 13.69 3.30
C PHE A 28 -0.14 14.86 4.15
N ASP A 29 0.13 16.10 3.71
CA ASP A 29 -0.15 17.32 4.46
C ASP A 29 -0.79 18.47 3.64
N ASP A 30 -0.77 18.41 2.30
CA ASP A 30 -1.36 19.47 1.46
C ASP A 30 -2.88 19.24 1.29
N LEU A 31 -3.66 19.84 2.18
CA LEU A 31 -5.13 19.85 2.16
C LEU A 31 -5.65 21.20 1.69
N VAL A 32 -6.52 21.19 0.67
CA VAL A 32 -7.19 22.39 0.17
C VAL A 32 -8.70 22.21 0.22
N LEU A 33 -9.42 23.22 0.73
CA LEU A 33 -10.87 23.26 0.80
C LEU A 33 -11.39 24.31 -0.18
N VAL A 34 -12.21 23.91 -1.14
CA VAL A 34 -12.86 24.80 -2.10
C VAL A 34 -14.29 25.09 -1.62
N LYS A 35 -14.58 26.34 -1.30
CA LYS A 35 -15.91 26.78 -0.86
C LYS A 35 -16.58 25.86 0.19
N PRO A 36 -15.89 25.55 1.30
CA PRO A 36 -16.52 24.73 2.33
C PRO A 36 -17.76 25.44 2.87
N ARG A 37 -18.77 24.68 3.28
CA ARG A 37 -20.03 25.23 3.83
C ARG A 37 -19.81 26.26 4.95
N TRP A 38 -18.78 26.08 5.76
CA TRP A 38 -18.47 26.91 6.90
C TRP A 38 -17.13 27.63 6.69
N SER A 39 -17.15 28.95 6.71
CA SER A 39 -15.92 29.76 6.58
C SER A 39 -14.90 29.53 7.72
N ASN A 40 -15.37 29.03 8.86
CA ASN A 40 -14.54 28.69 10.02
C ASN A 40 -14.34 27.18 10.22
N VAL A 41 -14.56 26.37 9.17
CA VAL A 41 -14.56 24.90 9.27
C VAL A 41 -13.32 24.32 9.91
N LEU A 42 -12.14 24.88 9.65
CA LEU A 42 -10.86 24.41 10.19
C LEU A 42 -10.74 24.62 11.73
N ARG A 43 -11.54 25.55 12.29
CA ARG A 43 -11.52 25.88 13.72
C ARG A 43 -12.74 25.34 14.48
N ARG A 44 -13.63 24.61 13.83
CA ARG A 44 -14.79 24.02 14.50
C ARG A 44 -14.35 22.89 15.43
N GLU A 45 -14.99 22.81 16.57
CA GLU A 45 -14.67 21.78 17.57
C GLU A 45 -14.74 20.36 16.99
N GLU A 46 -15.78 20.06 16.22
CA GLU A 46 -15.93 18.78 15.56
C GLU A 46 -14.76 18.45 14.61
N THR A 47 -14.26 19.44 13.86
CA THR A 47 -13.08 19.28 12.99
C THR A 47 -11.84 18.92 13.82
N ILE A 48 -11.60 19.67 14.89
CA ILE A 48 -10.45 19.49 15.78
C ILE A 48 -10.51 18.11 16.45
N GLN A 49 -11.66 17.74 17.00
CA GLN A 49 -11.85 16.42 17.65
C GLN A 49 -11.59 15.25 16.67
N ARG A 50 -12.14 15.33 15.45
CA ARG A 50 -11.97 14.28 14.45
C ARG A 50 -10.56 14.22 13.85
N ALA A 51 -9.85 15.33 13.82
CA ALA A 51 -8.45 15.36 13.38
C ALA A 51 -7.52 14.69 14.38
N SER A 52 -7.88 14.66 15.67
CA SER A 52 -7.04 14.06 16.72
C SER A 52 -5.61 14.65 16.69
N GLY A 53 -4.58 13.84 16.46
CA GLY A 53 -3.18 14.28 16.35
C GLY A 53 -2.78 14.97 15.02
N ALA A 54 -3.71 15.22 14.08
CA ALA A 54 -3.42 15.79 12.76
C ALA A 54 -3.71 17.30 12.67
N LEU A 55 -3.49 18.03 13.76
CA LEU A 55 -3.72 19.49 13.81
C LEU A 55 -2.77 20.27 12.91
N ASP A 56 -1.58 19.78 12.68
CA ASP A 56 -0.61 20.33 11.75
C ASP A 56 -1.14 20.36 10.31
N VAL A 57 -1.80 19.30 9.84
CA VAL A 57 -2.45 19.27 8.54
C VAL A 57 -3.58 20.30 8.46
N LEU A 58 -4.39 20.45 9.53
CA LEU A 58 -5.44 21.47 9.57
C LEU A 58 -4.87 22.89 9.58
N ASN A 59 -3.78 23.12 10.31
CA ASN A 59 -3.12 24.44 10.41
C ASN A 59 -2.50 24.87 9.08
N ASN A 60 -2.03 23.91 8.28
CA ASN A 60 -1.47 24.15 6.95
C ASN A 60 -2.53 24.14 5.84
N ALA A 61 -3.76 23.70 6.15
CA ALA A 61 -4.83 23.62 5.17
C ALA A 61 -5.22 25.01 4.65
N ARG A 62 -5.44 25.10 3.34
CA ARG A 62 -5.87 26.32 2.67
C ARG A 62 -7.34 26.25 2.32
N MET A 63 -8.04 27.38 2.46
CA MET A 63 -9.40 27.58 1.95
C MET A 63 -9.35 28.55 0.78
N VAL A 64 -9.98 28.18 -0.32
CA VAL A 64 -10.02 28.97 -1.57
C VAL A 64 -11.44 29.09 -2.10
N ASP A 65 -11.66 30.15 -2.88
CA ASP A 65 -12.98 30.45 -3.44
C ASP A 65 -13.20 29.84 -4.83
N SER A 66 -12.16 29.35 -5.48
CA SER A 66 -12.26 28.70 -6.78
C SER A 66 -11.51 27.38 -6.85
N LEU A 67 -11.97 26.50 -7.74
CA LEU A 67 -11.23 25.26 -8.01
C LEU A 67 -9.90 25.58 -8.74
N ASP A 68 -9.84 26.64 -9.52
CA ASP A 68 -8.62 27.06 -10.22
C ASP A 68 -7.48 27.37 -9.24
N ASP A 69 -7.78 28.09 -8.16
CA ASP A 69 -6.81 28.38 -7.09
C ASP A 69 -6.34 27.09 -6.39
N ALA A 70 -7.24 26.11 -6.24
CA ALA A 70 -6.90 24.82 -5.64
C ALA A 70 -6.00 23.96 -6.56
N LEU A 71 -6.07 24.13 -7.86
CA LEU A 71 -5.35 23.34 -8.86
C LEU A 71 -3.98 23.92 -9.24
N GLU A 72 -3.64 25.10 -8.75
CA GLU A 72 -2.37 25.73 -9.04
C GLU A 72 -1.18 24.80 -8.73
N GLY A 73 -0.28 24.60 -9.71
CA GLY A 73 0.90 23.73 -9.60
C GLY A 73 0.60 22.22 -9.72
N MET A 74 -0.64 21.81 -9.95
CA MET A 74 -1.00 20.41 -10.16
C MET A 74 -0.98 20.04 -11.64
N THR A 75 -0.29 18.96 -11.98
CA THR A 75 -0.10 18.49 -13.37
C THR A 75 -0.93 17.26 -13.70
N HIS A 76 -1.40 16.52 -12.69
CA HIS A 76 -2.29 15.38 -12.88
C HIS A 76 -3.47 15.44 -11.91
N LEU A 77 -4.69 15.46 -12.47
CA LEU A 77 -5.93 15.65 -11.72
C LEU A 77 -6.73 14.37 -11.71
N CYS A 78 -7.09 13.88 -10.52
CA CYS A 78 -7.90 12.70 -10.30
C CYS A 78 -9.22 13.10 -9.63
N ALA A 79 -10.34 12.97 -10.33
CA ALA A 79 -11.65 13.06 -9.71
C ALA A 79 -11.97 11.75 -8.95
N THR A 80 -12.79 11.83 -7.91
CA THR A 80 -13.38 10.65 -7.27
C THR A 80 -14.86 10.60 -7.56
N ALA A 81 -15.32 9.51 -8.16
CA ALA A 81 -16.75 9.32 -8.45
C ALA A 81 -17.14 7.85 -8.41
N MET A 82 -18.39 7.59 -8.02
CA MET A 82 -18.96 6.24 -8.03
C MET A 82 -19.44 5.82 -9.42
N THR A 83 -19.91 6.76 -10.22
CA THR A 83 -20.50 6.50 -11.54
C THR A 83 -19.68 7.16 -12.65
N PRO A 84 -19.43 6.45 -13.76
CA PRO A 84 -18.84 7.05 -14.95
C PRO A 84 -19.68 8.23 -15.46
N ARG A 85 -19.03 9.16 -16.16
CA ARG A 85 -19.66 10.30 -16.84
C ARG A 85 -19.52 10.10 -18.34
N ASP A 86 -20.57 10.38 -19.11
CA ASP A 86 -20.60 10.12 -20.58
C ASP A 86 -19.46 10.81 -21.34
N PHE A 87 -19.09 12.02 -20.93
CA PHE A 87 -18.00 12.79 -21.55
C PHE A 87 -16.82 13.03 -20.58
N GLY A 88 -16.77 12.25 -19.49
CA GLY A 88 -15.72 12.36 -18.48
C GLY A 88 -14.44 11.65 -18.86
N PRO A 89 -13.40 11.84 -18.04
CA PRO A 89 -12.15 11.10 -18.18
C PRO A 89 -12.38 9.61 -17.93
N PRO A 90 -11.42 8.74 -18.35
CA PRO A 90 -11.54 7.30 -18.11
C PRO A 90 -11.73 7.00 -16.64
N THR A 91 -12.69 6.10 -16.35
CA THR A 91 -12.92 5.59 -15.00
C THR A 91 -11.98 4.42 -14.74
N VAL A 92 -11.18 4.53 -13.68
CA VAL A 92 -10.09 3.61 -13.38
C VAL A 92 -10.07 3.24 -11.91
N GLU A 93 -9.51 2.08 -11.61
CA GLU A 93 -9.29 1.64 -10.23
C GLU A 93 -8.00 2.23 -9.65
N PRO A 94 -7.98 2.57 -8.34
CA PRO A 94 -6.86 3.28 -7.71
C PRO A 94 -5.52 2.57 -7.92
N ARG A 95 -5.41 1.32 -7.50
CA ARG A 95 -4.16 0.55 -7.47
C ARG A 95 -3.47 0.50 -8.83
N ARG A 96 -4.21 0.12 -9.87
CA ARG A 96 -3.67 0.00 -11.23
C ARG A 96 -3.28 1.36 -11.81
N HIS A 97 -4.13 2.37 -11.60
CA HIS A 97 -3.87 3.72 -12.11
C HIS A 97 -2.67 4.36 -11.44
N PHE A 98 -2.55 4.24 -10.13
CA PHE A 98 -1.46 4.87 -9.37
C PHE A 98 -0.11 4.21 -9.66
N ALA A 99 -0.06 2.88 -9.80
CA ALA A 99 1.15 2.20 -10.23
C ALA A 99 1.64 2.70 -11.60
N ALA A 100 0.74 2.79 -12.57
CA ALA A 100 1.08 3.31 -13.91
C ALA A 100 1.47 4.80 -13.89
N LEU A 101 0.91 5.60 -12.99
CA LEU A 101 1.22 7.02 -12.86
C LEU A 101 2.64 7.24 -12.31
N VAL A 102 3.03 6.46 -11.30
CA VAL A 102 4.38 6.50 -10.73
C VAL A 102 5.41 6.01 -11.73
N GLU A 103 5.13 4.91 -12.43
CA GLU A 103 6.00 4.37 -13.48
C GLU A 103 6.26 5.40 -14.60
N LYS A 104 5.21 6.04 -15.12
CA LYS A 104 5.34 7.13 -16.11
C LYS A 104 6.08 8.35 -15.55
N GLY A 105 5.94 8.62 -14.25
CA GLY A 105 6.67 9.67 -13.56
C GLY A 105 8.18 9.42 -13.57
N LEU A 106 8.58 8.20 -13.24
CA LEU A 106 9.99 7.77 -13.26
C LEU A 106 10.60 7.79 -14.66
N HIS A 107 9.88 7.29 -15.67
CA HIS A 107 10.36 7.31 -17.06
C HIS A 107 10.44 8.71 -17.65
N GLY A 108 9.62 9.65 -17.22
CA GLY A 108 9.69 11.04 -17.65
C GLY A 108 10.96 11.76 -17.18
N GLU A 109 11.55 11.35 -16.08
CA GLU A 109 12.84 11.89 -15.60
C GLU A 109 14.03 11.38 -16.45
N VAL A 110 13.98 10.12 -16.88
CA VAL A 110 15.02 9.54 -17.76
C VAL A 110 15.03 10.17 -19.14
N GLN A 111 13.86 10.56 -19.67
CA GLN A 111 13.79 11.25 -20.97
C GLN A 111 14.25 12.72 -20.91
N SER A 112 14.06 13.40 -19.77
CA SER A 112 14.55 14.76 -19.58
C SER A 112 16.09 14.84 -19.54
N ASP A 113 16.76 13.80 -18.99
CA ASP A 113 18.23 13.73 -18.97
C ASP A 113 18.85 13.51 -20.36
N ALA A 114 18.13 12.83 -21.26
CA ALA A 114 18.58 12.66 -22.64
C ALA A 114 18.41 13.94 -23.47
N GLN A 115 17.40 14.74 -23.18
CA GLN A 115 17.19 16.03 -23.84
C GLN A 115 18.12 17.14 -23.31
N ASN A 116 18.52 17.07 -22.02
CA ASN A 116 19.48 18.03 -21.46
C ASN A 116 20.89 17.95 -22.05
N LYS A 117 21.29 16.81 -22.64
CA LYS A 117 22.56 16.70 -23.38
C LYS A 117 22.55 17.45 -24.72
N ALA A 118 21.38 17.75 -25.25
CA ALA A 118 21.25 18.52 -26.49
C ALA A 118 21.15 20.05 -26.26
N GLN A 119 20.87 20.50 -25.03
CA GLN A 119 20.65 21.91 -24.68
C GLN A 119 21.86 22.64 -24.08
N ASN A 120 23.01 22.01 -23.92
CA ASN A 120 24.26 22.67 -23.47
C ASN A 120 24.85 23.69 -24.50
N LYS A 121 24.02 24.28 -25.36
CA LYS A 121 24.40 25.32 -26.32
C LYS A 121 23.72 26.66 -26.13
N ALA A 122 22.90 26.84 -25.08
CA ALA A 122 22.19 28.09 -24.76
C ALA A 122 22.45 28.53 -23.31
N GLU A 123 23.72 28.58 -22.89
CA GLU A 123 24.12 29.25 -21.65
C GLU A 123 24.12 30.75 -21.91
N ASN A 124 23.11 31.49 -21.39
CA ASN A 124 23.22 32.88 -20.91
C ASN A 124 21.87 33.60 -20.72
N ASP A 125 20.77 32.89 -20.36
CA ASP A 125 19.54 33.57 -19.95
C ASP A 125 19.14 33.19 -18.51
N PRO A 126 19.24 34.13 -17.55
CA PRO A 126 18.82 33.87 -16.15
C PRO A 126 17.33 33.52 -15.98
N ARG A 127 16.49 33.77 -16.98
CA ARG A 127 15.06 33.43 -16.98
C ARG A 127 14.79 31.98 -17.37
N ALA A 128 15.74 31.31 -18.04
CA ALA A 128 15.62 29.88 -18.40
C ALA A 128 15.84 28.95 -17.20
N LEU A 129 16.53 29.41 -16.16
CA LEU A 129 16.79 28.61 -14.93
C LEU A 129 15.59 28.44 -14.00
N GLN A 130 14.53 29.23 -14.18
CA GLN A 130 13.28 29.09 -13.38
C GLN A 130 12.28 28.08 -13.94
N GLN A 131 12.48 27.53 -15.12
CA GLN A 131 11.54 26.57 -15.76
C GLN A 131 11.92 25.10 -15.58
N VAL A 132 13.00 24.76 -14.90
CA VAL A 132 13.57 23.40 -14.93
C VAL A 132 13.10 22.47 -13.79
N HIS A 133 12.27 22.93 -12.87
CA HIS A 133 11.72 22.05 -11.83
C HIS A 133 10.20 22.21 -11.70
N SER A 134 9.43 21.90 -12.72
CA SER A 134 8.01 21.63 -12.50
C SER A 134 7.89 20.29 -11.79
N GLN A 135 7.96 20.32 -10.45
CA GLN A 135 7.63 19.15 -9.64
C GLN A 135 6.24 18.68 -10.06
N LYS A 136 6.16 17.45 -10.59
CA LYS A 136 4.88 16.87 -10.99
C LYS A 136 3.97 16.81 -9.79
N GLY A 137 2.89 17.57 -9.79
CA GLY A 137 1.88 17.60 -8.75
C GLY A 137 0.69 16.71 -9.11
N VAL A 138 0.22 15.87 -8.17
CA VAL A 138 -0.99 15.07 -8.31
C VAL A 138 -2.06 15.60 -7.36
N ALA A 139 -3.25 15.91 -7.87
CA ALA A 139 -4.38 16.33 -7.07
C ALA A 139 -5.48 15.26 -7.06
N PHE A 140 -5.93 14.90 -5.86
CA PHE A 140 -7.11 14.06 -5.64
C PHE A 140 -8.28 14.95 -5.23
N MET A 141 -9.36 14.95 -6.01
CA MET A 141 -10.51 15.82 -5.85
C MET A 141 -11.72 15.03 -5.35
N PHE A 142 -12.34 15.53 -4.30
CA PHE A 142 -13.51 14.94 -3.66
C PHE A 142 -14.64 15.97 -3.63
N GLY A 143 -15.79 15.59 -4.13
CA GLY A 143 -16.97 16.44 -4.11
C GLY A 143 -17.70 16.44 -2.77
N SER A 144 -18.78 17.24 -2.70
CA SER A 144 -19.62 17.32 -1.51
C SER A 144 -20.24 15.96 -1.18
N GLU A 145 -20.50 15.73 0.10
CA GLU A 145 -21.04 14.46 0.61
C GLU A 145 -22.43 14.12 0.04
N ARG A 146 -23.21 15.15 -0.26
CA ARG A 146 -24.58 14.97 -0.75
C ARG A 146 -24.68 14.86 -2.27
N TYR A 147 -23.91 15.68 -3.00
CA TYR A 147 -24.07 15.84 -4.43
C TYR A 147 -22.89 15.33 -5.26
N GLY A 148 -21.78 14.98 -4.58
CA GLY A 148 -20.55 14.61 -5.27
C GLY A 148 -19.89 15.80 -5.96
N MET A 149 -19.15 15.53 -7.03
CA MET A 149 -18.50 16.54 -7.88
C MET A 149 -19.43 16.93 -9.03
N ARG A 150 -19.37 18.20 -9.43
CA ARG A 150 -20.03 18.70 -10.64
C ARG A 150 -19.41 18.08 -11.89
N ASN A 151 -20.17 17.92 -12.95
CA ASN A 151 -19.66 17.36 -14.20
C ASN A 151 -18.52 18.20 -14.77
N GLU A 152 -18.63 19.52 -14.73
CA GLU A 152 -17.62 20.48 -15.20
C GLU A 152 -16.27 20.29 -14.48
N ASP A 153 -16.26 19.97 -13.19
CA ASP A 153 -15.07 19.73 -12.41
C ASP A 153 -14.46 18.36 -12.77
N VAL A 154 -15.31 17.33 -12.98
CA VAL A 154 -14.85 16.01 -13.40
C VAL A 154 -14.25 16.04 -14.81
N TYR A 155 -14.82 16.81 -15.74
CA TYR A 155 -14.33 16.89 -17.11
C TYR A 155 -12.95 17.52 -17.24
N ARG A 156 -12.50 18.25 -16.23
CA ARG A 156 -11.14 18.81 -16.17
C ARG A 156 -10.08 17.80 -15.74
N CYS A 157 -10.49 16.64 -15.25
CA CYS A 157 -9.59 15.64 -14.70
C CYS A 157 -8.99 14.73 -15.78
N HIS A 158 -7.84 14.16 -15.47
CA HIS A 158 -7.15 13.19 -16.33
C HIS A 158 -7.67 11.77 -16.10
N ALA A 159 -8.20 11.50 -14.90
CA ALA A 159 -8.77 10.24 -14.53
C ALA A 159 -9.94 10.43 -13.54
N CYS A 160 -10.91 9.53 -13.59
CA CYS A 160 -11.94 9.40 -12.59
C CYS A 160 -11.68 8.12 -11.79
N ILE A 161 -11.31 8.27 -10.52
CA ILE A 161 -10.96 7.15 -9.66
C ILE A 161 -12.25 6.57 -9.06
N ARG A 162 -12.49 5.30 -9.32
CA ARG A 162 -13.56 4.53 -8.73
C ARG A 162 -13.01 3.52 -7.74
N ILE A 163 -13.32 3.68 -6.46
CA ILE A 163 -13.00 2.70 -5.44
C ILE A 163 -13.96 1.50 -5.60
N PRO A 164 -13.45 0.28 -5.81
CA PRO A 164 -14.30 -0.91 -5.81
C PRO A 164 -14.98 -1.09 -4.45
N THR A 165 -16.30 -1.10 -4.45
CA THR A 165 -17.13 -1.25 -3.26
C THR A 165 -18.24 -2.27 -3.50
N ASN A 166 -18.98 -2.63 -2.44
CA ASN A 166 -20.13 -3.51 -2.58
C ASN A 166 -21.13 -2.93 -3.60
N PRO A 167 -21.50 -3.67 -4.66
CA PRO A 167 -22.44 -3.19 -5.68
C PRO A 167 -23.81 -2.78 -5.14
N GLN A 168 -24.24 -3.36 -4.01
CA GLN A 168 -25.52 -3.07 -3.38
C GLN A 168 -25.46 -1.86 -2.41
N PHE A 169 -24.25 -1.54 -1.91
CA PHE A 169 -24.05 -0.42 -0.98
C PHE A 169 -22.64 0.16 -1.17
N GLY A 170 -22.47 1.01 -2.17
CA GLY A 170 -21.17 1.51 -2.61
C GLY A 170 -20.78 2.87 -2.06
N SER A 171 -21.67 3.57 -1.34
CA SER A 171 -21.39 4.93 -0.87
C SER A 171 -20.43 4.92 0.33
N LEU A 172 -19.21 5.42 0.12
CA LEU A 172 -18.24 5.65 1.17
C LEU A 172 -18.43 7.03 1.80
N ASN A 173 -18.21 7.12 3.11
CA ASN A 173 -17.99 8.42 3.74
C ASN A 173 -16.79 9.12 3.11
N LEU A 174 -16.81 10.44 3.00
CA LEU A 174 -15.78 11.25 2.37
C LEU A 174 -14.37 10.96 2.93
N ALA A 175 -14.22 10.99 4.24
CA ALA A 175 -12.91 10.72 4.86
C ALA A 175 -12.46 9.26 4.69
N SER A 176 -13.40 8.31 4.62
CA SER A 176 -13.09 6.91 4.31
C SER A 176 -12.59 6.76 2.87
N ALA A 177 -13.19 7.48 1.92
CA ALA A 177 -12.71 7.50 0.53
C ALA A 177 -11.29 8.10 0.46
N VAL A 178 -11.05 9.21 1.18
CA VAL A 178 -9.71 9.81 1.28
C VAL A 178 -8.71 8.80 1.87
N GLN A 179 -9.06 8.09 2.95
CA GLN A 179 -8.18 7.11 3.57
C GLN A 179 -7.78 6.00 2.60
N VAL A 180 -8.73 5.44 1.85
CA VAL A 180 -8.46 4.39 0.86
C VAL A 180 -7.53 4.90 -0.24
N LEU A 181 -7.83 6.07 -0.81
CA LEU A 181 -7.01 6.62 -1.89
C LEU A 181 -5.62 7.06 -1.41
N ALA A 182 -5.53 7.64 -0.22
CA ALA A 182 -4.25 7.99 0.38
C ALA A 182 -3.39 6.75 0.65
N TYR A 183 -3.99 5.65 1.11
CA TYR A 183 -3.29 4.38 1.30
C TYR A 183 -2.79 3.81 -0.04
N GLU A 184 -3.65 3.65 -1.04
CA GLU A 184 -3.27 3.11 -2.35
C GLU A 184 -2.21 3.98 -3.03
N TRP A 185 -2.30 5.30 -2.88
CA TRP A 185 -1.30 6.23 -3.41
C TRP A 185 0.03 6.12 -2.67
N ARG A 186 0.03 6.03 -1.34
CA ARG A 186 1.24 5.81 -0.55
C ARG A 186 1.92 4.50 -0.93
N MET A 187 1.16 3.42 -1.12
CA MET A 187 1.70 2.13 -1.55
C MET A 187 2.31 2.20 -2.95
N ALA A 188 1.69 2.92 -3.88
CA ALA A 188 2.25 3.16 -5.21
C ALA A 188 3.57 3.95 -5.17
N LEU A 189 3.70 4.90 -4.23
CA LEU A 189 4.93 5.67 -4.00
C LEU A 189 6.04 4.89 -3.27
N GLY A 190 5.87 3.59 -3.04
CA GLY A 190 6.84 2.73 -2.35
C GLY A 190 6.57 2.50 -0.86
N GLY A 191 5.41 2.92 -0.35
CA GLY A 191 5.01 2.72 1.04
C GLY A 191 5.78 3.59 2.03
N PHE A 192 5.84 3.14 3.26
CA PHE A 192 6.80 3.61 4.26
C PHE A 192 7.93 2.58 4.34
N THR A 193 9.15 3.02 4.40
CA THR A 193 10.24 2.18 4.89
C THR A 193 9.90 1.86 6.34
N THR A 194 9.37 0.67 6.59
CA THR A 194 9.42 0.11 7.92
C THR A 194 10.90 0.01 8.25
N SER A 195 11.38 0.90 9.13
CA SER A 195 12.62 0.63 9.82
C SER A 195 12.33 -0.65 10.61
N GLU A 196 12.71 -1.77 10.04
CA GLU A 196 12.84 -3.04 10.75
C GLU A 196 13.97 -2.89 11.78
N GLN A 197 13.75 -2.03 12.78
CA GLN A 197 14.40 -2.09 14.05
C GLN A 197 13.56 -3.00 14.94
N GLY A 198 13.67 -4.28 14.72
CA GLY A 198 13.00 -5.26 15.55
C GLY A 198 12.91 -6.60 14.81
N ALA A 199 13.92 -7.43 15.03
CA ALA A 199 14.12 -8.75 14.46
C ALA A 199 14.42 -8.70 12.95
N VAL A 200 15.68 -8.84 12.61
CA VAL A 200 16.07 -9.60 11.44
C VAL A 200 15.34 -10.93 11.59
N GLU A 201 14.19 -11.11 10.95
CA GLU A 201 13.71 -12.44 10.63
C GLU A 201 14.78 -13.02 9.72
N THR A 202 15.79 -13.62 10.35
CA THR A 202 16.66 -14.55 9.65
C THR A 202 15.71 -15.58 9.11
N THR A 203 15.48 -15.54 7.81
CA THR A 203 14.70 -16.60 7.13
C THR A 203 15.32 -17.89 7.61
N PRO A 204 14.60 -18.76 8.35
CA PRO A 204 15.19 -19.95 8.95
C PRO A 204 15.85 -20.75 7.83
N GLU A 205 17.10 -21.16 8.04
CA GLU A 205 17.82 -21.95 7.05
C GLU A 205 17.09 -23.28 6.87
N LEU A 206 16.54 -23.50 5.69
CA LEU A 206 15.83 -24.75 5.39
C LEU A 206 16.81 -25.92 5.38
N ALA A 207 16.35 -27.06 5.86
CA ALA A 207 17.11 -28.29 5.83
C ALA A 207 17.38 -28.71 4.38
N ASP A 208 18.61 -29.12 4.11
CA ASP A 208 18.98 -29.67 2.81
C ASP A 208 18.46 -31.10 2.60
N ALA A 209 18.55 -31.59 1.37
CA ALA A 209 18.07 -32.91 1.01
C ALA A 209 18.80 -34.05 1.78
N GLN A 210 20.07 -33.88 2.11
CA GLN A 210 20.83 -34.88 2.87
C GLN A 210 20.37 -34.96 4.32
N GLN A 211 20.05 -33.81 4.92
CA GLN A 211 19.50 -33.73 6.28
C GLN A 211 18.15 -34.45 6.39
N ILE A 212 17.27 -34.26 5.39
CA ILE A 212 15.98 -34.94 5.32
C ILE A 212 16.17 -36.45 5.14
N VAL A 213 17.03 -36.89 4.27
CA VAL A 213 17.35 -38.32 4.07
C VAL A 213 17.88 -38.94 5.37
N GLY A 214 18.83 -38.25 6.06
CA GLY A 214 19.33 -38.71 7.34
C GLY A 214 18.30 -38.78 8.45
N LEU A 215 17.33 -37.84 8.46
CA LEU A 215 16.19 -37.88 9.38
C LEU A 215 15.30 -39.09 9.11
N LEU A 216 14.97 -39.34 7.84
CA LEU A 216 14.13 -40.47 7.42
C LEU A 216 14.77 -41.81 7.80
N SER A 217 16.06 -42.01 7.60
CA SER A 217 16.76 -43.21 8.05
C SER A 217 16.66 -43.42 9.54
N HIS A 218 16.88 -42.37 10.33
CA HIS A 218 16.82 -42.43 11.79
C HIS A 218 15.38 -42.72 12.28
N TRP A 219 14.36 -42.18 11.60
CA TRP A 219 12.96 -42.49 11.90
C TRP A 219 12.57 -43.90 11.50
N GLN A 220 13.10 -44.44 10.38
CA GLN A 220 12.88 -45.81 10.00
C GLN A 220 13.40 -46.77 11.05
N GLU A 221 14.64 -46.54 11.55
CA GLU A 221 15.23 -47.33 12.65
C GLU A 221 14.39 -47.27 13.92
N ALA A 222 13.98 -46.07 14.33
CA ALA A 222 13.18 -45.85 15.53
C ALA A 222 11.79 -46.54 15.44
N LEU A 223 11.11 -46.42 14.32
CA LEU A 223 9.80 -47.03 14.08
C LEU A 223 9.89 -48.57 14.02
N THR A 224 10.98 -49.10 13.48
CA THR A 224 11.23 -50.54 13.51
C THR A 224 11.51 -51.04 14.93
N ALA A 225 12.31 -50.30 15.72
CA ALA A 225 12.65 -50.69 17.09
C ALA A 225 11.44 -50.78 18.04
N ILE A 226 10.37 -50.06 17.76
CA ILE A 226 9.12 -50.08 18.54
C ILE A 226 8.04 -50.95 17.88
N ASP A 227 8.36 -51.76 16.88
CA ASP A 227 7.45 -52.66 16.14
C ASP A 227 6.28 -51.91 15.43
N PHE A 228 6.44 -50.62 15.18
CA PHE A 228 5.48 -49.84 14.40
C PHE A 228 5.66 -49.97 12.86
N LEU A 229 6.91 -50.13 12.43
CA LEU A 229 7.27 -50.42 11.05
C LEU A 229 7.78 -51.88 10.98
N ASP A 230 7.06 -52.69 10.20
CA ASP A 230 7.51 -54.02 9.86
C ASP A 230 8.46 -53.95 8.65
N PRO A 231 9.75 -54.30 8.78
CA PRO A 231 10.71 -54.27 7.66
C PRO A 231 10.37 -55.23 6.51
N ASP A 232 9.69 -56.34 6.82
CA ASP A 232 9.30 -57.34 5.83
C ASP A 232 8.02 -56.97 5.07
N SER A 233 7.21 -56.06 5.67
CA SER A 233 5.99 -55.53 5.08
C SER A 233 5.83 -54.05 5.30
N PRO A 234 6.73 -53.18 4.75
CA PRO A 234 6.81 -51.75 5.10
C PRO A 234 5.66 -50.90 4.56
N LYS A 235 4.81 -51.48 3.70
CA LYS A 235 3.67 -50.77 3.07
C LYS A 235 4.11 -49.45 2.43
N LYS A 236 3.30 -48.37 2.63
CA LYS A 236 3.61 -47.03 2.13
C LYS A 236 3.96 -46.02 3.23
N LEU A 237 4.38 -46.49 4.43
CA LEU A 237 4.58 -45.60 5.58
C LEU A 237 5.74 -44.63 5.32
N MET A 238 6.94 -45.12 5.03
CA MET A 238 8.10 -44.27 4.81
C MET A 238 7.94 -43.30 3.63
N PRO A 239 7.39 -43.69 2.47
CA PRO A 239 7.07 -42.76 1.40
C PRO A 239 6.09 -41.64 1.82
N ARG A 240 5.11 -41.93 2.67
CA ARG A 240 4.19 -40.92 3.21
C ARG A 240 4.84 -39.98 4.18
N ILE A 241 5.69 -40.48 5.06
CA ILE A 241 6.50 -39.63 5.97
C ILE A 241 7.40 -38.70 5.16
N ASN A 242 8.10 -39.22 4.16
CA ASN A 242 8.92 -38.43 3.27
C ASN A 242 8.13 -37.29 2.60
N GLN A 243 6.95 -37.60 2.06
CA GLN A 243 6.07 -36.61 1.44
C GLN A 243 5.62 -35.55 2.47
N LEU A 244 5.35 -35.94 3.71
CA LEU A 244 4.97 -35.03 4.79
C LEU A 244 6.10 -34.08 5.12
N LEU A 245 7.32 -34.58 5.33
CA LEU A 245 8.50 -33.79 5.68
C LEU A 245 8.88 -32.81 4.55
N ASN A 246 8.87 -33.28 3.30
CA ASN A 246 9.14 -32.42 2.14
C ASN A 246 8.10 -31.29 1.98
N ARG A 247 6.83 -31.57 2.31
CA ARG A 247 5.77 -30.54 2.26
C ARG A 247 5.87 -29.53 3.40
N ALA A 248 6.42 -29.93 4.55
CA ALA A 248 6.55 -29.07 5.71
C ALA A 248 7.64 -27.99 5.53
N GLY A 249 8.65 -28.23 4.67
CA GLY A 249 9.75 -27.27 4.48
C GLY A 249 10.54 -27.08 5.78
N LEU A 250 11.05 -28.17 6.34
CA LEU A 250 11.71 -28.18 7.65
C LEU A 250 12.97 -27.32 7.69
N THR A 251 13.16 -26.64 8.80
CA THR A 251 14.40 -25.93 9.15
C THR A 251 15.44 -26.89 9.76
N GLN A 252 16.70 -26.46 9.83
CA GLN A 252 17.74 -27.25 10.50
C GLN A 252 17.42 -27.53 11.97
N GLU A 253 16.86 -26.55 12.67
CA GLU A 253 16.46 -26.72 14.08
C GLU A 253 15.37 -27.77 14.23
N GLU A 254 14.37 -27.78 13.35
CA GLU A 254 13.30 -28.77 13.33
C GLU A 254 13.83 -30.19 13.04
N ILE A 255 14.80 -30.33 12.14
CA ILE A 255 15.52 -31.60 11.90
C ILE A 255 16.18 -32.08 13.18
N HIS A 256 16.85 -31.21 13.94
CA HIS A 256 17.47 -31.58 15.20
C HIS A 256 16.46 -32.05 16.25
N ILE A 257 15.33 -31.38 16.36
CA ILE A 257 14.22 -31.76 17.25
C ILE A 257 13.70 -33.16 16.88
N LEU A 258 13.40 -33.36 15.59
CA LEU A 258 12.84 -34.63 15.09
C LEU A 258 13.83 -35.80 15.23
N ARG A 259 15.13 -35.55 15.06
CA ARG A 259 16.19 -36.52 15.32
C ARG A 259 16.33 -36.83 16.82
N GLY A 260 16.12 -35.84 17.67
CA GLY A 260 16.06 -36.04 19.14
C GLY A 260 14.93 -36.96 19.55
N ILE A 261 13.76 -36.80 18.96
CA ILE A 261 12.59 -37.70 19.19
C ILE A 261 12.92 -39.12 18.74
N ALA A 262 13.47 -39.31 17.54
CA ALA A 262 13.83 -40.63 17.04
C ALA A 262 14.88 -41.32 17.96
N LYS A 263 15.88 -40.57 18.44
CA LYS A 263 16.89 -41.07 19.38
C LYS A 263 16.26 -41.50 20.71
N ALA A 264 15.38 -40.67 21.26
CA ALA A 264 14.68 -41.02 22.52
C ALA A 264 13.78 -42.27 22.36
N THR A 265 13.15 -42.42 21.20
CA THR A 265 12.35 -43.60 20.86
C THR A 265 13.20 -44.86 20.81
N LEU A 266 14.38 -44.82 20.18
CA LEU A 266 15.32 -45.94 20.17
C LEU A 266 15.83 -46.32 21.57
N GLN A 267 16.12 -45.32 22.40
CA GLN A 267 16.53 -45.56 23.78
C GLN A 267 15.46 -46.24 24.61
N ALA A 268 14.19 -45.76 24.47
CA ALA A 268 13.06 -46.36 25.18
C ALA A 268 12.79 -47.81 24.72
N ALA A 269 12.97 -48.12 23.44
CA ALA A 269 12.84 -49.49 22.92
C ALA A 269 13.94 -50.44 23.47
N ALA A 270 15.17 -49.93 23.63
CA ALA A 270 16.26 -50.70 24.14
C ALA A 270 16.11 -51.09 25.62
N VAL A 271 15.42 -50.29 26.43
CA VAL A 271 15.15 -50.57 27.86
C VAL A 271 14.03 -51.61 28.05
N LYS A 272 13.19 -51.81 27.06
CA LYS A 272 12.08 -52.77 27.10
C LYS A 272 12.48 -54.18 26.62
N ARG A 273 13.66 -54.36 26.07
CA ARG A 273 14.23 -55.65 25.72
C ARG A 273 15.23 -56.10 26.79
#